data_bad3c1d23609ce32308c7cd4f12643e2
#
_entry.id   bad3c1d23609ce32308c7cd4f12643e2
#
_cell.length_a   1.000
_cell.length_b   1.000
_cell.length_c   1.000
_cell.angle_alpha   90.00
_cell.angle_beta   90.00
_cell.angle_gamma   90.00
#
_symmetry.space_group_name_H-M   'P 1'
#
loop_
_entity.id
_entity.type
_entity.pdbx_description
1 polymer ?
#
loop_
_entity_poly.entity_id
_entity_poly.type
_entity_poly.pdbx_seq_one_letter_code
_entity_poly.pdbx_strand_id
1 'polypeptide(L)'
;MKTSMLASIAAVAALSASAMAQAAAVPRDPDNGGPRDWTVVSKSGPVNLREDASPTGNVVAKFAPGTVLDNLNGCTAAAGGVWCDVQKFGGGARGYVSLEFLTPAIAPDGVAHSGPDDSALRAGEGKFDATGQVPCAKNAGQPMGQCEFGVARAGGGYATVVIKWPTGGSRTIYFRMGIPIAASGSEADGYPEMKARKQQDLNLISVGHERFEIPDAVVLGG
;
A
#
# COMPACT_ATOMS: atom_id res chain seq x y z
N MET A 1 -75.29 16.90 45.29
CA MET A 1 -74.51 17.03 44.05
C MET A 1 -73.09 16.60 44.42
N LYS A 2 -72.61 15.41 43.98
CA LYS A 2 -71.28 14.87 44.23
C LYS A 2 -70.54 14.85 42.89
N THR A 3 -69.52 15.71 42.77
CA THR A 3 -68.64 15.80 41.61
C THR A 3 -67.44 14.86 41.82
N SER A 4 -67.37 13.82 40.97
CA SER A 4 -66.20 12.89 40.91
C SER A 4 -65.11 13.47 40.01
N MET A 5 -63.93 13.69 40.55
CA MET A 5 -62.70 13.98 39.78
C MET A 5 -62.06 12.68 39.35
N LEU A 6 -61.97 12.45 38.02
CA LEU A 6 -61.14 11.40 37.44
C LEU A 6 -59.72 11.90 37.25
N ALA A 7 -58.77 11.29 37.93
CA ALA A 7 -57.34 11.51 37.70
C ALA A 7 -56.81 10.60 36.59
N SER A 8 -56.36 11.20 35.50
CA SER A 8 -55.67 10.48 34.42
C SER A 8 -54.20 10.31 34.72
N ILE A 9 -53.76 9.09 34.88
CA ILE A 9 -52.32 8.71 35.03
C ILE A 9 -51.76 8.54 33.61
N ALA A 10 -50.88 9.45 33.17
CA ALA A 10 -50.11 9.29 31.94
C ALA A 10 -48.87 8.45 32.25
N ALA A 11 -48.78 7.23 31.70
CA ALA A 11 -47.62 6.39 31.78
C ALA A 11 -46.59 6.85 30.72
N VAL A 12 -45.46 7.39 31.17
CA VAL A 12 -44.29 7.71 30.28
C VAL A 12 -43.49 6.42 30.10
N ALA A 13 -43.57 5.83 28.91
CA ALA A 13 -42.73 4.72 28.53
C ALA A 13 -41.34 5.27 28.10
N ALA A 14 -40.32 5.03 28.95
CA ALA A 14 -38.93 5.34 28.61
C ALA A 14 -38.40 4.27 27.63
N LEU A 15 -38.23 4.63 26.38
CA LEU A 15 -37.49 3.82 25.40
C LEU A 15 -35.99 3.91 25.75
N SER A 16 -35.45 2.87 26.35
CA SER A 16 -34.00 2.67 26.47
C SER A 16 -33.45 2.24 25.13
N ALA A 17 -32.85 3.18 24.38
CA ALA A 17 -32.06 2.88 23.19
C ALA A 17 -30.77 2.20 23.63
N SER A 18 -30.70 0.88 23.53
CA SER A 18 -29.45 0.11 23.66
C SER A 18 -28.58 0.44 22.47
N ALA A 19 -27.55 1.29 22.66
CA ALA A 19 -26.49 1.47 21.68
C ALA A 19 -25.72 0.15 21.56
N MET A 20 -26.02 -0.63 20.54
CA MET A 20 -25.18 -1.77 20.16
C MET A 20 -23.84 -1.20 19.68
N ALA A 21 -22.79 -1.32 20.49
CA ALA A 21 -21.42 -1.09 20.04
C ALA A 21 -21.15 -2.10 18.90
N GLN A 22 -21.13 -1.60 17.65
CA GLN A 22 -20.67 -2.41 16.53
C GLN A 22 -19.20 -2.75 16.78
N ALA A 23 -18.90 -4.03 16.95
CA ALA A 23 -17.53 -4.50 16.96
C ALA A 23 -16.87 -4.00 15.67
N ALA A 24 -15.77 -3.28 15.78
CA ALA A 24 -15.03 -2.81 14.61
C ALA A 24 -14.71 -4.02 13.73
N ALA A 25 -15.06 -3.92 12.44
CA ALA A 25 -14.80 -5.01 11.51
C ALA A 25 -13.29 -5.29 11.46
N VAL A 26 -12.91 -6.56 11.49
CA VAL A 26 -11.51 -6.98 11.36
C VAL A 26 -11.04 -6.58 9.96
N PRO A 27 -9.94 -5.81 9.83
CA PRO A 27 -9.46 -5.35 8.54
C PRO A 27 -9.09 -6.51 7.62
N ARG A 28 -9.50 -6.41 6.36
CA ARG A 28 -9.25 -7.41 5.32
C ARG A 28 -7.91 -7.13 4.62
N ASP A 29 -7.51 -8.06 3.75
CA ASP A 29 -6.46 -7.81 2.77
C ASP A 29 -6.93 -6.80 1.70
N PRO A 30 -5.98 -6.25 0.89
CA PRO A 30 -6.32 -5.27 -0.13
C PRO A 30 -7.28 -5.79 -1.19
N ASP A 31 -7.18 -7.05 -1.62
CA ASP A 31 -8.05 -7.63 -2.66
C ASP A 31 -9.51 -7.70 -2.22
N ASN A 32 -9.73 -7.76 -0.90
CA ASN A 32 -11.05 -7.71 -0.27
C ASN A 32 -11.41 -6.34 0.32
N GLY A 33 -10.78 -5.27 -0.16
CA GLY A 33 -11.10 -3.88 0.20
C GLY A 33 -10.43 -3.38 1.47
N GLY A 34 -9.49 -4.12 2.04
CA GLY A 34 -8.68 -3.68 3.18
C GLY A 34 -7.64 -2.60 2.81
N PRO A 35 -6.98 -1.98 3.81
CA PRO A 35 -5.88 -1.05 3.58
C PRO A 35 -4.76 -1.73 2.78
N ARG A 36 -4.12 -1.01 1.88
CA ARG A 36 -2.98 -1.55 1.12
C ARG A 36 -1.75 -1.74 1.99
N ASP A 37 -1.49 -0.76 2.85
CA ASP A 37 -0.34 -0.76 3.73
C ASP A 37 -0.71 -0.26 5.12
N TRP A 38 0.16 -0.61 6.08
CA TRP A 38 0.08 -0.20 7.47
C TRP A 38 1.28 0.67 7.84
N THR A 39 1.07 1.64 8.72
CA THR A 39 2.12 2.34 9.44
C THR A 39 2.16 1.83 10.88
N VAL A 40 3.34 1.49 11.37
CA VAL A 40 3.56 1.14 12.79
C VAL A 40 3.39 2.36 13.66
N VAL A 41 2.51 2.27 14.66
CA VAL A 41 2.30 3.31 15.67
C VAL A 41 2.60 2.73 17.07
N SER A 42 3.46 3.40 17.83
CA SER A 42 3.79 3.00 19.19
C SER A 42 4.41 4.18 19.94
N LYS A 43 4.03 4.34 21.21
CA LYS A 43 4.60 5.34 22.13
C LYS A 43 5.75 4.78 22.96
N SER A 44 5.90 3.46 23.00
CA SER A 44 6.85 2.75 23.88
C SER A 44 8.07 2.17 23.15
N GLY A 45 8.25 2.49 21.85
CA GLY A 45 9.39 2.01 21.06
C GLY A 45 9.02 0.95 20.02
N PRO A 46 9.98 0.14 19.55
CA PRO A 46 9.77 -0.81 18.48
C PRO A 46 8.72 -1.88 18.79
N VAL A 47 7.93 -2.24 17.79
CA VAL A 47 6.87 -3.26 17.84
C VAL A 47 7.41 -4.59 17.32
N ASN A 48 7.03 -5.68 17.98
CA ASN A 48 7.45 -7.02 17.60
C ASN A 48 6.65 -7.52 16.39
N LEU A 49 7.35 -8.03 15.38
CA LEU A 49 6.82 -8.93 14.36
C LEU A 49 6.92 -10.35 14.91
N ARG A 50 5.83 -11.09 14.90
CA ARG A 50 5.77 -12.46 15.43
C ARG A 50 5.50 -13.47 14.35
N GLU A 51 6.00 -14.68 14.55
CA GLU A 51 5.76 -15.81 13.65
C GLU A 51 4.30 -16.20 13.60
N ASP A 52 3.60 -16.12 14.74
CA ASP A 52 2.19 -16.47 14.90
C ASP A 52 1.35 -15.26 15.36
N ALA A 53 0.05 -15.31 15.07
CA ALA A 53 -0.96 -14.34 15.53
C ALA A 53 -1.24 -14.51 17.04
N SER A 54 -0.24 -14.26 17.89
CA SER A 54 -0.28 -14.52 19.32
C SER A 54 0.70 -13.63 20.10
N PRO A 55 0.37 -13.17 21.31
CA PRO A 55 1.29 -12.41 22.16
C PRO A 55 2.49 -13.23 22.64
N THR A 56 2.41 -14.55 22.58
CA THR A 56 3.47 -15.49 22.98
C THR A 56 4.25 -16.08 21.81
N GLY A 57 3.86 -15.79 20.55
CA GLY A 57 4.58 -16.25 19.35
C GLY A 57 6.03 -15.75 19.32
N ASN A 58 6.92 -16.51 18.68
CA ASN A 58 8.32 -16.14 18.52
C ASN A 58 8.46 -14.77 17.84
N VAL A 59 9.39 -13.96 18.32
CA VAL A 59 9.69 -12.66 17.69
C VAL A 59 10.70 -12.88 16.57
N VAL A 60 10.29 -12.62 15.32
CA VAL A 60 11.13 -12.79 14.12
C VAL A 60 11.77 -11.48 13.66
N ALA A 61 11.18 -10.33 14.01
CA ALA A 61 11.76 -9.01 13.77
C ALA A 61 11.15 -7.97 14.71
N LYS A 62 11.69 -6.72 14.65
CA LYS A 62 11.13 -5.56 15.34
C LYS A 62 11.08 -4.37 14.39
N PHE A 63 9.99 -3.61 14.45
CA PHE A 63 9.78 -2.42 13.60
C PHE A 63 9.67 -1.16 14.46
N ALA A 64 10.42 -0.14 14.09
CA ALA A 64 10.31 1.18 14.71
C ALA A 64 8.97 1.84 14.37
N PRO A 65 8.43 2.73 15.24
CA PRO A 65 7.30 3.58 14.88
C PRO A 65 7.57 4.34 13.58
N GLY A 66 6.55 4.48 12.72
CA GLY A 66 6.66 5.08 11.39
C GLY A 66 7.09 4.11 10.29
N THR A 67 7.48 2.87 10.63
CA THR A 67 7.78 1.85 9.59
C THR A 67 6.50 1.53 8.81
N VAL A 68 6.61 1.53 7.47
CA VAL A 68 5.53 1.09 6.57
C VAL A 68 5.65 -0.41 6.34
N LEU A 69 4.52 -1.09 6.42
CA LEU A 69 4.38 -2.54 6.27
C LEU A 69 3.31 -2.84 5.23
N ASP A 70 3.58 -3.79 4.36
CA ASP A 70 2.60 -4.34 3.42
C ASP A 70 1.50 -5.09 4.19
N ASN A 71 0.24 -4.89 3.82
CA ASN A 71 -0.88 -5.72 4.25
C ASN A 71 -0.99 -6.92 3.29
N LEU A 72 -0.70 -8.11 3.77
CA LEU A 72 -0.65 -9.31 2.90
C LEU A 72 -2.00 -10.04 2.84
N ASN A 73 -2.45 -10.57 3.97
CA ASN A 73 -3.69 -11.37 4.05
C ASN A 73 -4.73 -10.75 5.01
N GLY A 74 -4.59 -9.45 5.30
CA GLY A 74 -5.47 -8.80 6.26
C GLY A 74 -5.16 -9.18 7.70
N CYS A 75 -6.18 -9.05 8.54
CA CYS A 75 -6.07 -9.31 9.96
C CYS A 75 -6.99 -10.45 10.40
N THR A 76 -6.66 -11.09 11.51
CA THR A 76 -7.43 -12.18 12.11
C THR A 76 -7.61 -11.95 13.61
N ALA A 77 -8.77 -12.32 14.14
CA ALA A 77 -8.99 -12.36 15.58
C ALA A 77 -8.33 -13.64 16.15
N ALA A 78 -7.45 -13.47 17.12
CA ALA A 78 -6.70 -14.55 17.75
C ALA A 78 -6.45 -14.26 19.23
N ALA A 79 -5.63 -15.08 19.89
CA ALA A 79 -5.29 -14.86 21.28
C ALA A 79 -4.70 -13.46 21.52
N GLY A 80 -5.24 -12.72 22.49
CA GLY A 80 -4.77 -11.38 22.85
C GLY A 80 -5.21 -10.26 21.91
N GLY A 81 -6.13 -10.48 20.96
CA GLY A 81 -6.70 -9.42 20.13
C GLY A 81 -6.73 -9.70 18.64
N VAL A 82 -6.57 -8.66 17.81
CA VAL A 82 -6.54 -8.76 16.36
C VAL A 82 -5.09 -8.64 15.88
N TRP A 83 -4.68 -9.53 15.00
CA TRP A 83 -3.33 -9.63 14.45
C TRP A 83 -3.36 -9.54 12.94
N CYS A 84 -2.49 -8.74 12.36
CA CYS A 84 -2.42 -8.50 10.92
C CYS A 84 -1.17 -9.17 10.34
N ASP A 85 -1.37 -9.89 9.21
CA ASP A 85 -0.30 -10.53 8.45
C ASP A 85 0.40 -9.47 7.61
N VAL A 86 1.64 -9.20 7.93
CA VAL A 86 2.39 -8.09 7.36
C VAL A 86 3.81 -8.49 6.97
N GLN A 87 4.37 -7.70 6.06
CA GLN A 87 5.78 -7.73 5.69
C GLN A 87 6.34 -6.32 5.65
N LYS A 88 7.62 -6.14 5.88
CA LYS A 88 8.25 -4.84 5.71
C LYS A 88 8.10 -4.39 4.26
N PHE A 89 7.70 -3.14 4.05
CA PHE A 89 7.66 -2.52 2.72
C PHE A 89 9.01 -2.66 2.00
N GLY A 90 8.97 -3.22 0.78
CA GLY A 90 10.18 -3.54 0.02
C GLY A 90 10.82 -4.89 0.36
N GLY A 91 10.17 -5.73 1.16
CA GLY A 91 10.61 -7.11 1.46
C GLY A 91 11.23 -7.27 2.84
N GLY A 92 11.57 -8.51 3.18
CA GLY A 92 12.15 -8.90 4.47
C GLY A 92 11.29 -9.92 5.22
N ALA A 93 11.41 -9.95 6.55
CA ALA A 93 10.65 -10.88 7.38
C ALA A 93 9.13 -10.63 7.27
N ARG A 94 8.36 -11.70 7.12
CA ARG A 94 6.89 -11.74 7.18
C ARG A 94 6.44 -12.30 8.52
N GLY A 95 5.29 -11.88 9.00
CA GLY A 95 4.68 -12.38 10.23
C GLY A 95 3.51 -11.52 10.67
N TYR A 96 3.22 -11.52 11.96
CA TYR A 96 2.04 -10.89 12.54
C TYR A 96 2.40 -9.74 13.47
N VAL A 97 1.67 -8.63 13.32
CA VAL A 97 1.69 -7.49 14.24
C VAL A 97 0.29 -7.29 14.81
N SER A 98 0.18 -7.00 16.13
CA SER A 98 -1.11 -6.67 16.72
C SER A 98 -1.66 -5.38 16.11
N LEU A 99 -2.95 -5.39 15.74
CA LEU A 99 -3.64 -4.25 15.12
C LEU A 99 -3.59 -2.98 15.99
N GLU A 100 -3.46 -3.11 17.32
CA GLU A 100 -3.32 -1.96 18.21
C GLU A 100 -2.11 -1.07 17.92
N PHE A 101 -1.09 -1.63 17.23
CA PHE A 101 0.13 -0.94 16.81
C PHE A 101 0.13 -0.55 15.33
N LEU A 102 -1.00 -0.64 14.65
CA LEU A 102 -1.12 -0.37 13.21
C LEU A 102 -2.19 0.67 12.92
N THR A 103 -1.90 1.53 11.98
CA THR A 103 -2.88 2.41 11.34
C THR A 103 -2.71 2.32 9.83
N PRO A 104 -3.77 2.48 9.01
CA PRO A 104 -3.61 2.54 7.58
C PRO A 104 -2.56 3.58 7.19
N ALA A 105 -1.62 3.20 6.32
CA ALA A 105 -0.54 4.08 5.90
C ALA A 105 -1.08 5.22 5.04
N ILE A 106 -0.59 6.43 5.29
CA ILE A 106 -0.92 7.61 4.49
C ILE A 106 0.07 7.69 3.33
N ALA A 107 -0.46 7.65 2.12
CA ALA A 107 0.31 7.74 0.89
C ALA A 107 0.75 9.20 0.58
N PRO A 108 1.63 9.43 -0.42
CA PRO A 108 2.11 10.76 -0.77
C PRO A 108 1.03 11.79 -1.13
N ASP A 109 -0.15 11.35 -1.54
CA ASP A 109 -1.32 12.21 -1.78
C ASP A 109 -2.10 12.59 -0.51
N GLY A 110 -1.64 12.17 0.67
CA GLY A 110 -2.25 12.47 1.96
C GLY A 110 -3.42 11.56 2.34
N VAL A 111 -3.69 10.50 1.58
CA VAL A 111 -4.83 9.59 1.78
C VAL A 111 -4.34 8.17 2.09
N ALA A 112 -5.07 7.46 2.95
CA ALA A 112 -4.89 6.02 3.12
C ALA A 112 -5.65 5.27 2.01
N HIS A 113 -4.93 4.50 1.19
CA HIS A 113 -5.54 3.74 0.10
C HIS A 113 -5.96 2.35 0.54
N SER A 114 -7.10 1.90 0.03
CA SER A 114 -7.67 0.56 0.25
C SER A 114 -8.04 -0.08 -1.08
N GLY A 115 -8.25 -1.37 -1.06
CA GLY A 115 -8.60 -2.13 -2.26
C GLY A 115 -7.39 -2.52 -3.11
N PRO A 116 -7.58 -3.30 -4.17
CA PRO A 116 -6.50 -3.85 -4.97
C PRO A 116 -5.72 -2.79 -5.74
N ASP A 117 -4.45 -3.08 -6.01
CA ASP A 117 -3.65 -2.34 -7.00
C ASP A 117 -3.78 -3.05 -8.36
N ASP A 118 -4.59 -2.50 -9.24
CA ASP A 118 -4.82 -3.01 -10.59
C ASP A 118 -3.88 -2.43 -11.65
N SER A 119 -2.92 -1.59 -11.23
CA SER A 119 -2.05 -0.86 -12.16
C SER A 119 -1.26 -1.77 -13.09
N ALA A 120 -0.75 -2.89 -12.57
CA ALA A 120 0.03 -3.85 -13.36
C ALA A 120 -0.85 -4.56 -14.42
N LEU A 121 -2.08 -4.94 -14.05
CA LEU A 121 -3.03 -5.56 -14.96
C LEU A 121 -3.40 -4.59 -16.11
N ARG A 122 -3.80 -3.36 -15.77
CA ARG A 122 -4.15 -2.33 -16.76
C ARG A 122 -2.99 -1.98 -17.67
N ALA A 123 -1.78 -1.86 -17.13
CA ALA A 123 -0.56 -1.60 -17.91
C ALA A 123 -0.26 -2.75 -18.89
N GLY A 124 -0.43 -4.02 -18.46
CA GLY A 124 -0.28 -5.19 -19.30
C GLY A 124 -1.28 -5.24 -20.46
N GLU A 125 -2.47 -4.69 -20.27
CA GLU A 125 -3.52 -4.56 -21.30
C GLU A 125 -3.34 -3.28 -22.16
N GLY A 126 -2.31 -2.45 -21.90
CA GLY A 126 -2.10 -1.17 -22.58
C GLY A 126 -3.10 -0.07 -22.18
N LYS A 127 -3.83 -0.23 -21.08
CA LYS A 127 -4.78 0.74 -20.53
C LYS A 127 -4.06 1.73 -19.65
N PHE A 128 -3.51 2.79 -20.25
CA PHE A 128 -2.74 3.82 -19.58
C PHE A 128 -3.59 5.04 -19.24
N ASP A 129 -3.32 5.63 -18.07
CA ASP A 129 -3.92 6.90 -17.63
C ASP A 129 -3.19 8.11 -18.24
N ALA A 130 -1.89 7.93 -18.57
CA ALA A 130 -1.11 8.93 -19.27
C ALA A 130 0.01 8.27 -20.09
N THR A 131 0.45 8.98 -21.14
CA THR A 131 1.60 8.63 -21.97
C THR A 131 2.48 9.86 -22.16
N GLY A 132 3.73 9.65 -22.51
CA GLY A 132 4.68 10.74 -22.78
C GLY A 132 6.08 10.20 -23.06
N GLN A 133 7.08 10.99 -22.72
CA GLN A 133 8.49 10.62 -22.87
C GLN A 133 9.24 10.84 -21.56
N VAL A 134 10.21 9.96 -21.29
CA VAL A 134 11.14 10.07 -20.16
C VAL A 134 12.56 9.84 -20.62
N PRO A 135 13.56 10.45 -19.96
CA PRO A 135 14.96 10.16 -20.23
C PRO A 135 15.27 8.68 -19.96
N CYS A 136 16.00 8.06 -20.89
CA CYS A 136 16.35 6.64 -20.83
C CYS A 136 17.66 6.34 -21.54
N ALA A 137 18.35 5.29 -21.11
CA ALA A 137 19.49 4.71 -21.83
C ALA A 137 19.46 3.20 -21.67
N LYS A 138 19.59 2.46 -22.79
CA LYS A 138 19.50 0.99 -22.80
C LYS A 138 20.83 0.31 -22.47
N ASN A 139 21.94 0.89 -22.92
CA ASN A 139 23.25 0.25 -22.83
C ASN A 139 24.19 0.98 -21.88
N ALA A 140 25.19 0.27 -21.36
CA ALA A 140 26.25 0.86 -20.55
C ALA A 140 26.96 1.99 -21.31
N GLY A 141 27.19 3.13 -20.64
CA GLY A 141 27.87 4.29 -21.22
C GLY A 141 27.08 5.07 -22.29
N GLN A 142 25.89 4.58 -22.68
CA GLN A 142 25.04 5.28 -23.64
C GLN A 142 24.57 6.62 -23.03
N PRO A 143 24.62 7.76 -23.76
CA PRO A 143 23.96 8.98 -23.34
C PRO A 143 22.47 8.79 -23.14
N MET A 144 21.88 9.57 -22.23
CA MET A 144 20.42 9.57 -22.03
C MET A 144 19.74 10.11 -23.30
N GLY A 145 18.82 9.32 -23.84
CA GLY A 145 17.90 9.70 -24.92
C GLY A 145 16.48 9.87 -24.36
N GLN A 146 15.48 9.69 -25.22
CA GLN A 146 14.06 9.74 -24.86
C GLN A 146 13.40 8.40 -25.21
N CYS A 147 12.63 7.89 -24.27
CA CYS A 147 11.79 6.71 -24.46
C CYS A 147 10.33 7.07 -24.23
N GLU A 148 9.45 6.52 -25.05
CA GLU A 148 8.01 6.61 -24.78
C GLU A 148 7.66 5.84 -23.49
N PHE A 149 6.72 6.36 -22.73
CA PHE A 149 6.13 5.62 -21.62
C PHE A 149 4.61 5.63 -21.68
N GLY A 150 4.01 4.61 -21.04
CA GLY A 150 2.63 4.58 -20.61
C GLY A 150 2.58 4.27 -19.14
N VAL A 151 1.72 4.95 -18.37
CA VAL A 151 1.53 4.70 -16.95
C VAL A 151 0.08 4.38 -16.64
N ALA A 152 -0.13 3.29 -15.87
CA ALA A 152 -1.39 2.98 -15.20
C ALA A 152 -1.22 3.26 -13.70
N ARG A 153 -2.15 4.02 -13.08
CA ARG A 153 -2.10 4.48 -11.70
C ARG A 153 -3.28 3.95 -10.91
N ALA A 154 -3.02 3.38 -9.75
CA ALA A 154 -4.07 2.95 -8.82
C ALA A 154 -4.24 3.89 -7.62
N GLY A 155 -3.75 5.14 -7.73
CA GLY A 155 -3.78 6.16 -6.66
C GLY A 155 -2.66 5.99 -5.64
N GLY A 156 -2.36 7.07 -4.87
CA GLY A 156 -1.38 7.04 -3.78
C GLY A 156 0.05 6.71 -4.16
N GLY A 157 0.41 6.85 -5.45
CA GLY A 157 1.73 6.46 -5.93
C GLY A 157 1.89 4.97 -6.18
N TYR A 158 0.79 4.21 -6.22
CA TYR A 158 0.75 2.86 -6.79
C TYR A 158 0.59 3.00 -8.30
N ALA A 159 1.60 2.61 -9.04
CA ALA A 159 1.63 2.78 -10.49
C ALA A 159 2.53 1.77 -11.17
N THR A 160 2.20 1.46 -12.42
CA THR A 160 3.01 0.65 -13.31
C THR A 160 3.36 1.47 -14.54
N VAL A 161 4.66 1.69 -14.75
CA VAL A 161 5.20 2.46 -15.87
C VAL A 161 5.83 1.51 -16.88
N VAL A 162 5.30 1.47 -18.10
CA VAL A 162 5.86 0.71 -19.21
C VAL A 162 6.67 1.66 -20.10
N ILE A 163 7.96 1.44 -20.19
CA ILE A 163 8.89 2.25 -21.00
C ILE A 163 9.23 1.48 -22.26
N LYS A 164 9.01 2.08 -23.42
CA LYS A 164 9.25 1.46 -24.73
C LYS A 164 10.55 1.99 -25.32
N TRP A 165 11.44 1.08 -25.69
CA TRP A 165 12.67 1.43 -26.35
C TRP A 165 12.43 1.86 -27.81
N PRO A 166 13.11 2.90 -28.31
CA PRO A 166 13.02 3.27 -29.75
C PRO A 166 13.40 2.13 -30.71
N THR A 167 14.22 1.21 -30.23
CA THR A 167 14.68 0.03 -31.00
C THR A 167 13.80 -1.21 -30.85
N GLY A 168 12.64 -1.06 -30.19
CA GLY A 168 11.71 -2.15 -29.88
C GLY A 168 11.98 -2.81 -28.52
N GLY A 169 10.93 -3.44 -27.99
CA GLY A 169 10.89 -3.99 -26.63
C GLY A 169 10.53 -2.93 -25.58
N SER A 170 10.37 -3.37 -24.37
CA SER A 170 9.98 -2.50 -23.24
C SER A 170 10.57 -2.97 -21.92
N ARG A 171 10.62 -2.07 -20.95
CA ARG A 171 10.87 -2.33 -19.53
C ARG A 171 9.69 -1.82 -18.72
N THR A 172 9.17 -2.63 -17.81
CA THR A 172 8.13 -2.22 -16.88
C THR A 172 8.74 -1.95 -15.52
N ILE A 173 8.41 -0.81 -14.91
CA ILE A 173 8.83 -0.41 -13.56
C ILE A 173 7.57 -0.32 -12.70
N TYR A 174 7.59 -0.98 -11.53
CA TYR A 174 6.48 -1.01 -10.59
C TYR A 174 6.77 -0.06 -9.44
N PHE A 175 5.76 0.75 -9.11
CA PHE A 175 5.82 1.73 -8.03
C PHE A 175 4.79 1.43 -6.95
N ARG A 176 5.17 1.63 -5.70
CA ARG A 176 4.28 1.63 -4.54
C ARG A 176 4.58 2.86 -3.69
N MET A 177 3.54 3.59 -3.30
CA MET A 177 3.68 4.83 -2.53
C MET A 177 4.73 5.80 -3.10
N GLY A 178 4.80 5.90 -4.45
CA GLY A 178 5.76 6.75 -5.15
C GLY A 178 7.20 6.23 -5.20
N ILE A 179 7.46 5.04 -4.66
CA ILE A 179 8.80 4.42 -4.61
C ILE A 179 8.87 3.30 -5.65
N PRO A 180 9.88 3.28 -6.54
CA PRO A 180 10.10 2.15 -7.43
C PRO A 180 10.54 0.93 -6.63
N ILE A 181 9.80 -0.19 -6.75
CA ILE A 181 10.00 -1.40 -5.95
C ILE A 181 10.53 -2.59 -6.75
N ALA A 182 10.23 -2.64 -8.05
CA ALA A 182 10.62 -3.73 -8.93
C ALA A 182 10.65 -3.29 -10.39
N ALA A 183 11.32 -4.06 -11.22
CA ALA A 183 11.28 -3.98 -12.67
C ALA A 183 10.94 -5.35 -13.27
N SER A 184 10.29 -5.36 -14.44
CA SER A 184 10.11 -6.60 -15.18
C SER A 184 11.49 -7.19 -15.57
N GLY A 185 11.60 -8.50 -15.50
CA GLY A 185 12.79 -9.24 -15.91
C GLY A 185 12.39 -10.50 -16.66
N SER A 186 13.35 -11.12 -17.32
CA SER A 186 13.18 -12.43 -17.97
C SER A 186 14.46 -13.25 -17.78
N GLU A 187 14.37 -14.55 -17.96
CA GLU A 187 15.55 -15.42 -17.99
C GLU A 187 16.56 -14.98 -19.06
N ALA A 188 16.07 -14.47 -20.20
CA ALA A 188 16.90 -13.98 -21.29
C ALA A 188 17.74 -12.76 -20.92
N ASP A 189 17.28 -11.91 -19.97
CA ASP A 189 18.04 -10.74 -19.46
C ASP A 189 18.85 -11.10 -18.20
N GLY A 190 18.78 -12.34 -17.70
CA GLY A 190 19.49 -12.78 -16.48
C GLY A 190 18.95 -12.14 -15.19
N TYR A 191 17.69 -11.68 -15.17
CA TYR A 191 17.05 -10.99 -14.03
C TYR A 191 17.91 -9.88 -13.43
N PRO A 192 18.22 -8.81 -14.18
CA PRO A 192 19.17 -7.79 -13.72
C PRO A 192 18.67 -7.09 -12.47
N GLU A 193 19.59 -6.83 -11.54
CA GLU A 193 19.28 -6.11 -10.30
C GLU A 193 18.77 -4.70 -10.60
N MET A 194 17.67 -4.33 -9.96
CA MET A 194 17.16 -2.97 -9.96
C MET A 194 17.75 -2.17 -8.79
N LYS A 195 18.25 -0.98 -9.08
CA LYS A 195 18.65 0.03 -8.08
C LYS A 195 17.90 1.32 -8.34
N ALA A 196 17.47 1.98 -7.28
CA ALA A 196 16.77 3.24 -7.39
C ALA A 196 17.27 4.22 -6.32
N ARG A 197 17.32 5.50 -6.69
CA ARG A 197 17.55 6.60 -5.76
C ARG A 197 16.66 7.79 -6.11
N LYS A 198 16.25 8.51 -5.09
CA LYS A 198 15.47 9.74 -5.24
C LYS A 198 16.39 10.94 -5.32
N GLN A 199 16.08 11.86 -6.24
CA GLN A 199 16.72 13.16 -6.32
C GLN A 199 15.65 14.21 -6.57
N GLN A 200 15.26 14.93 -5.52
CA GLN A 200 14.10 15.84 -5.53
C GLN A 200 12.84 15.08 -5.97
N ASP A 201 12.17 15.48 -7.04
CA ASP A 201 10.98 14.87 -7.65
C ASP A 201 11.30 13.82 -8.73
N LEU A 202 12.58 13.43 -8.85
CA LEU A 202 13.05 12.52 -9.89
C LEU A 202 13.49 11.18 -9.31
N ASN A 203 12.94 10.09 -9.83
CA ASN A 203 13.38 8.72 -9.54
C ASN A 203 14.46 8.32 -10.55
N LEU A 204 15.69 8.17 -10.07
CA LEU A 204 16.82 7.69 -10.88
C LEU A 204 16.92 6.18 -10.68
N ILE A 205 16.61 5.41 -11.73
CA ILE A 205 16.47 3.96 -11.68
C ILE A 205 17.47 3.33 -12.64
N SER A 206 18.12 2.26 -12.20
CA SER A 206 18.89 1.38 -13.07
C SER A 206 18.42 -0.06 -12.96
N VAL A 207 18.41 -0.78 -14.09
CA VAL A 207 18.09 -2.21 -14.18
C VAL A 207 19.22 -2.85 -14.98
N GLY A 208 20.20 -3.42 -14.29
CA GLY A 208 21.46 -3.81 -14.90
C GLY A 208 22.17 -2.58 -15.53
N HIS A 209 22.29 -2.56 -16.85
CA HIS A 209 22.89 -1.46 -17.61
C HIS A 209 21.89 -0.38 -18.05
N GLU A 210 20.60 -0.68 -18.00
CA GLU A 210 19.54 0.25 -18.35
C GLU A 210 19.39 1.36 -17.30
N ARG A 211 19.07 2.57 -17.75
CA ARG A 211 18.87 3.74 -16.87
C ARG A 211 17.63 4.49 -17.27
N PHE A 212 16.90 4.97 -16.26
CA PHE A 212 15.65 5.71 -16.41
C PHE A 212 15.61 6.86 -15.42
N GLU A 213 15.06 8.00 -15.87
CA GLU A 213 14.75 9.14 -15.02
C GLU A 213 13.25 9.40 -15.07
N ILE A 214 12.55 9.01 -14.00
CA ILE A 214 11.07 9.05 -13.96
C ILE A 214 10.63 10.10 -12.95
N PRO A 215 10.04 11.23 -13.40
CA PRO A 215 9.49 12.25 -12.50
C PRO A 215 8.33 11.71 -11.66
N ASP A 216 8.16 12.26 -10.45
CA ASP A 216 7.02 11.94 -9.57
C ASP A 216 5.66 12.19 -10.24
N ALA A 217 5.56 13.23 -11.05
CA ALA A 217 4.34 13.54 -11.79
C ALA A 217 3.89 12.39 -12.72
N VAL A 218 4.83 11.56 -13.21
CA VAL A 218 4.47 10.35 -13.99
C VAL A 218 3.74 9.35 -13.11
N VAL A 219 4.17 9.20 -11.86
CA VAL A 219 3.68 8.17 -10.92
C VAL A 219 2.46 8.66 -10.14
N LEU A 220 2.53 9.88 -9.62
CA LEU A 220 1.49 10.45 -8.74
C LEU A 220 0.34 11.09 -9.52
N GLY A 221 0.61 11.53 -10.73
CA GLY A 221 -0.29 12.41 -11.48
C GLY A 221 -0.01 13.89 -11.16
N GLY A 222 -0.43 14.76 -12.02
CA GLY A 222 -0.37 16.22 -11.85
C GLY A 222 -1.78 16.78 -11.80
#